data_ed3d75e051d707fe3103a247d7649be8
#
_entry.id   ed3d75e051d707fe3103a247d7649be8
#
_cell.length_a   1.000
_cell.length_b   1.000
_cell.length_c   1.000
_cell.angle_alpha   90.00
_cell.angle_beta   90.00
_cell.angle_gamma   90.00
#
_symmetry.space_group_name_H-M   'P 1'
#
loop_
_entity.id
_entity.type
_entity.pdbx_description
1 polymer ?
#
loop_
_entity_poly.entity_id
_entity_poly.type
_entity_poly.pdbx_seq_one_letter_code
_entity_poly.pdbx_strand_id
1 'polypeptide(L)'
;YLYTDKRHILRVKLPVDWENNWHQLSGVYDGKAMAVYIDQKKVGEQAVSGTIKNFPFPVNIGRNAEIHGQETDVYICDAQMDNVGIFTTAFTPDQSCSSEQAALWLDFETETTLGSFFSYGIGARTYGSIWPDRTVQPEMWQMKKSVQPISISWLDAGNGWIEVWNRSHFLNSSYYRTKWFLEADGTVLDEGELDLRVAPLSKAKVQIPFKKPVIQAGAEYRITFSSTLRNKECWAPAGFEVAWDQLELPWHREKEVETVSISPVSLEQEKGQILISGTDFKYVFDKKQGTLISMIYKNSEMLKEPLKMNVWRAPLANEQDQWNSRNARSYSWKEGYGQQIAAEYYSTGIDKLNHYPISVDAQLIEGKALIRVREICLTGNSAVEKKDLYIWGAQSNGFENMYTYMIAGDGQIVLQHTLLPQGKLPLWLPRVGMTLTLDERLNQVEWYGRGPQENYPDRKTGYKIGIYRSTVDDMYEPYLIPQDYGLRTDNRWVRMTDEQGLGLEFSMNKFFNFNAYPYSTDNLTKAMYTYQLQKQDGITFNLDYATTGVGCTARAVFDSYKVYPGAYEREIRIKPIDLRKQSH
;
A
#
# COMPACT_ATOMS: atom_id res chain seq x y z
N TYR A 1 -32.15 -7.31 -17.21
CA TYR A 1 -30.90 -7.95 -17.69
C TYR A 1 -30.64 -9.21 -16.88
N LEU A 2 -30.06 -10.23 -17.54
CA LEU A 2 -29.58 -11.44 -16.90
C LEU A 2 -28.21 -11.79 -17.48
N TYR A 3 -27.27 -12.21 -16.66
CA TYR A 3 -25.94 -12.64 -17.09
C TYR A 3 -25.76 -14.12 -16.79
N THR A 4 -25.47 -14.90 -17.82
CA THR A 4 -25.01 -16.29 -17.71
C THR A 4 -23.59 -16.38 -18.30
N ASP A 5 -23.37 -17.00 -19.43
CA ASP A 5 -22.16 -16.93 -20.25
C ASP A 5 -22.01 -15.58 -20.97
N LYS A 6 -23.13 -14.91 -21.21
CA LYS A 6 -23.24 -13.59 -21.83
C LYS A 6 -24.40 -12.80 -21.24
N ARG A 7 -24.48 -11.53 -21.61
CA ARG A 7 -25.60 -10.64 -21.24
C ARG A 7 -26.83 -10.94 -22.06
N HIS A 8 -27.97 -11.12 -21.37
CA HIS A 8 -29.29 -11.25 -21.96
C HIS A 8 -30.14 -10.04 -21.63
N ILE A 9 -30.89 -9.53 -22.61
CA ILE A 9 -31.73 -8.33 -22.46
C ILE A 9 -33.15 -8.69 -22.91
N LEU A 10 -34.10 -8.56 -21.99
CA LEU A 10 -35.52 -8.64 -22.28
C LEU A 10 -36.13 -7.25 -22.10
N ARG A 11 -36.73 -6.73 -23.17
CA ARG A 11 -37.43 -5.44 -23.16
C ARG A 11 -38.91 -5.66 -23.37
N VAL A 12 -39.72 -5.00 -22.59
CA VAL A 12 -41.17 -5.07 -22.64
C VAL A 12 -41.75 -3.66 -22.77
N LYS A 13 -42.93 -3.55 -23.34
CA LYS A 13 -43.68 -2.29 -23.34
C LYS A 13 -44.35 -2.11 -22.00
N LEU A 14 -44.30 -0.89 -21.51
CA LEU A 14 -45.02 -0.51 -20.30
C LEU A 14 -46.52 -0.35 -20.58
N PRO A 15 -47.40 -0.61 -19.63
CA PRO A 15 -48.81 -0.30 -19.71
C PRO A 15 -49.06 1.20 -19.98
N VAL A 16 -50.21 1.51 -20.57
CA VAL A 16 -50.55 2.90 -20.92
C VAL A 16 -50.75 3.78 -19.64
N ASP A 17 -51.13 3.15 -18.56
CA ASP A 17 -51.38 3.73 -17.25
C ASP A 17 -50.20 3.63 -16.28
N TRP A 18 -48.98 3.40 -16.82
CA TRP A 18 -47.78 3.22 -16.02
C TRP A 18 -47.42 4.43 -15.14
N GLU A 19 -47.61 5.61 -15.65
CA GLU A 19 -47.26 6.84 -14.94
C GLU A 19 -48.25 7.19 -13.84
N ASN A 20 -47.77 7.55 -12.64
CA ASN A 20 -48.54 7.96 -11.48
C ASN A 20 -49.50 6.89 -10.89
N ASN A 21 -49.24 5.62 -11.18
CA ASN A 21 -49.96 4.49 -10.61
C ASN A 21 -48.99 3.49 -10.00
N TRP A 22 -49.46 2.75 -9.00
CA TRP A 22 -48.69 1.62 -8.47
C TRP A 22 -48.84 0.41 -9.34
N HIS A 23 -47.70 -0.22 -9.67
CA HIS A 23 -47.61 -1.44 -10.43
C HIS A 23 -46.71 -2.46 -9.74
N GLN A 24 -47.07 -3.72 -9.78
CA GLN A 24 -46.20 -4.81 -9.34
C GLN A 24 -45.29 -5.25 -10.50
N LEU A 25 -43.98 -5.13 -10.32
CA LEU A 25 -42.99 -5.58 -11.30
C LEU A 25 -42.25 -6.81 -10.79
N SER A 26 -42.22 -7.89 -11.56
CA SER A 26 -41.46 -9.10 -11.21
C SER A 26 -40.60 -9.59 -12.36
N GLY A 27 -39.35 -9.91 -12.06
CA GLY A 27 -38.43 -10.60 -12.98
C GLY A 27 -38.17 -12.01 -12.46
N VAL A 28 -38.38 -13.01 -13.31
CA VAL A 28 -38.22 -14.43 -12.94
C VAL A 28 -37.24 -15.11 -13.89
N TYR A 29 -36.37 -15.94 -13.34
CA TYR A 29 -35.49 -16.84 -14.08
C TYR A 29 -35.53 -18.23 -13.48
N ASP A 30 -35.91 -19.23 -14.24
CA ASP A 30 -36.10 -20.62 -13.84
C ASP A 30 -34.99 -21.57 -14.31
N GLY A 31 -33.90 -21.03 -14.87
CA GLY A 31 -32.80 -21.80 -15.48
C GLY A 31 -33.02 -22.15 -16.95
N LYS A 32 -34.19 -21.88 -17.50
CA LYS A 32 -34.56 -22.16 -18.92
C LYS A 32 -35.06 -20.92 -19.65
N ALA A 33 -35.72 -20.00 -18.92
CA ALA A 33 -36.25 -18.78 -19.48
C ALA A 33 -36.16 -17.65 -18.46
N MET A 34 -35.98 -16.43 -18.94
CA MET A 34 -36.20 -15.20 -18.18
C MET A 34 -37.53 -14.59 -18.58
N ALA A 35 -38.34 -14.19 -17.61
CA ALA A 35 -39.66 -13.61 -17.84
C ALA A 35 -39.84 -12.32 -17.03
N VAL A 36 -40.65 -11.41 -17.54
CA VAL A 36 -41.08 -10.19 -16.87
C VAL A 36 -42.58 -10.18 -16.73
N TYR A 37 -43.04 -9.83 -15.52
CA TYR A 37 -44.47 -9.72 -15.21
C TYR A 37 -44.74 -8.29 -14.74
N ILE A 38 -45.90 -7.76 -15.15
CA ILE A 38 -46.45 -6.50 -14.64
C ILE A 38 -47.88 -6.83 -14.16
N ASP A 39 -48.18 -6.48 -12.93
CA ASP A 39 -49.47 -6.73 -12.28
C ASP A 39 -49.92 -8.20 -12.46
N GLN A 40 -48.98 -9.11 -12.13
CA GLN A 40 -49.10 -10.57 -12.22
C GLN A 40 -49.28 -11.13 -13.64
N LYS A 41 -49.32 -10.29 -14.67
CA LYS A 41 -49.43 -10.73 -16.07
C LYS A 41 -48.03 -10.83 -16.72
N LYS A 42 -47.76 -11.95 -17.34
CA LYS A 42 -46.53 -12.11 -18.13
C LYS A 42 -46.56 -11.18 -19.33
N VAL A 43 -45.63 -10.21 -19.37
CA VAL A 43 -45.54 -9.24 -20.48
C VAL A 43 -44.35 -9.49 -21.40
N GLY A 44 -43.46 -10.36 -21.02
CA GLY A 44 -42.35 -10.79 -21.87
C GLY A 44 -41.65 -12.03 -21.37
N GLU A 45 -41.06 -12.79 -22.30
CA GLU A 45 -40.28 -13.98 -22.00
C GLU A 45 -39.19 -14.17 -23.05
N GLN A 46 -38.07 -14.70 -22.63
CA GLN A 46 -36.97 -15.04 -23.52
C GLN A 46 -36.32 -16.35 -23.02
N ALA A 47 -36.15 -17.30 -23.92
CA ALA A 47 -35.40 -18.52 -23.60
C ALA A 47 -33.93 -18.17 -23.29
N VAL A 48 -33.48 -18.53 -22.13
CA VAL A 48 -32.11 -18.33 -21.63
C VAL A 48 -31.78 -19.52 -20.76
N SER A 49 -30.63 -20.11 -20.93
CA SER A 49 -30.15 -21.23 -20.13
C SER A 49 -28.78 -20.89 -19.54
N GLY A 50 -28.41 -21.61 -18.50
CA GLY A 50 -27.11 -21.48 -17.82
C GLY A 50 -27.22 -20.98 -16.38
N THR A 51 -26.12 -21.00 -15.67
CA THR A 51 -26.04 -20.51 -14.30
C THR A 51 -25.91 -19.00 -14.29
N ILE A 52 -26.65 -18.32 -13.41
CA ILE A 52 -26.50 -16.88 -13.20
C ILE A 52 -25.07 -16.59 -12.77
N LYS A 53 -24.41 -15.71 -13.49
CA LYS A 53 -23.06 -15.27 -13.16
C LYS A 53 -23.12 -14.34 -11.97
N ASN A 54 -22.41 -14.70 -10.90
CA ASN A 54 -22.28 -13.84 -9.75
C ASN A 54 -21.20 -12.80 -10.00
N PHE A 55 -21.57 -11.52 -9.86
CA PHE A 55 -20.65 -10.40 -9.91
C PHE A 55 -20.52 -9.80 -8.51
N PRO A 56 -19.35 -9.26 -8.16
CA PRO A 56 -19.12 -8.63 -6.86
C PRO A 56 -19.74 -7.22 -6.79
N PHE A 57 -20.90 -7.02 -7.41
CA PHE A 57 -21.62 -5.76 -7.32
C PHE A 57 -22.71 -5.85 -6.25
N PRO A 58 -22.92 -4.76 -5.49
CA PRO A 58 -24.03 -4.72 -4.56
C PRO A 58 -25.37 -4.78 -5.29
N VAL A 59 -26.37 -5.29 -4.62
CA VAL A 59 -27.75 -5.16 -5.07
C VAL A 59 -28.16 -3.70 -5.06
N ASN A 60 -28.62 -3.18 -6.18
CA ASN A 60 -29.12 -1.82 -6.29
C ASN A 60 -30.63 -1.83 -6.57
N ILE A 61 -31.34 -0.96 -5.85
CA ILE A 61 -32.77 -0.76 -6.00
C ILE A 61 -32.97 0.67 -6.49
N GLY A 62 -33.81 0.86 -7.49
CA GLY A 62 -34.08 2.18 -8.09
C GLY A 62 -33.02 2.67 -9.08
N ARG A 63 -32.01 1.87 -9.36
CA ARG A 63 -30.99 2.24 -10.36
C ARG A 63 -30.30 1.02 -10.97
N ASN A 64 -29.72 1.22 -12.16
CA ASN A 64 -28.87 0.21 -12.76
C ASN A 64 -27.43 0.32 -12.23
N ALA A 65 -26.90 -0.76 -11.67
CA ALA A 65 -25.56 -0.88 -11.14
C ALA A 65 -24.66 -1.82 -11.94
N GLU A 66 -24.76 -1.82 -13.23
CA GLU A 66 -23.81 -2.57 -14.06
C GLU A 66 -22.38 -2.11 -13.84
N ILE A 67 -22.21 -0.88 -13.31
CA ILE A 67 -20.92 -0.25 -13.10
C ILE A 67 -20.99 0.56 -11.82
N HIS A 68 -20.03 0.35 -10.92
CA HIS A 68 -19.86 1.21 -9.76
C HIS A 68 -19.64 2.66 -10.18
N GLY A 69 -20.34 3.56 -9.53
CA GLY A 69 -20.15 4.98 -9.73
C GLY A 69 -20.72 5.55 -11.03
N GLN A 70 -21.60 4.85 -11.70
CA GLN A 70 -22.34 5.41 -12.82
C GLN A 70 -23.27 6.52 -12.35
N GLU A 71 -22.95 7.74 -12.72
CA GLU A 71 -23.70 8.95 -12.43
C GLU A 71 -24.39 9.48 -13.67
N THR A 72 -25.22 8.68 -14.30
CA THR A 72 -26.04 9.17 -15.38
C THR A 72 -27.50 9.05 -15.00
N ASP A 73 -28.23 10.13 -15.10
CA ASP A 73 -29.68 10.20 -14.85
C ASP A 73 -30.47 9.18 -15.66
N VAL A 74 -29.86 8.66 -16.73
CA VAL A 74 -30.45 7.67 -17.64
C VAL A 74 -30.74 6.31 -16.97
N TYR A 75 -30.10 6.01 -15.85
CA TYR A 75 -30.21 4.73 -15.17
C TYR A 75 -30.83 4.83 -13.77
N ILE A 76 -31.36 5.97 -13.41
CA ILE A 76 -32.11 6.18 -12.17
C ILE A 76 -33.59 5.98 -12.44
N CYS A 77 -34.24 5.20 -11.59
CA CYS A 77 -35.69 5.06 -11.61
C CYS A 77 -36.33 6.23 -10.85
N ASP A 78 -37.02 7.09 -11.56
CA ASP A 78 -37.82 8.16 -10.94
C ASP A 78 -39.19 7.61 -10.54
N ALA A 79 -39.21 6.88 -9.43
CA ALA A 79 -40.41 6.24 -8.90
C ALA A 79 -40.34 6.05 -7.37
N GLN A 80 -41.50 6.01 -6.73
CA GLN A 80 -41.63 5.46 -5.38
C GLN A 80 -41.61 3.94 -5.44
N MET A 81 -40.96 3.31 -4.49
CA MET A 81 -40.82 1.86 -4.41
C MET A 81 -41.25 1.38 -3.03
N ASP A 82 -41.88 0.22 -3.02
CA ASP A 82 -42.31 -0.46 -1.82
C ASP A 82 -42.24 -1.97 -2.01
N ASN A 83 -42.08 -2.71 -0.91
CA ASN A 83 -42.11 -4.17 -0.87
C ASN A 83 -41.15 -4.82 -1.92
N VAL A 84 -39.85 -4.56 -1.82
CA VAL A 84 -38.85 -5.14 -2.71
C VAL A 84 -38.37 -6.48 -2.16
N GLY A 85 -38.58 -7.57 -2.89
CA GLY A 85 -38.16 -8.93 -2.54
C GLY A 85 -37.21 -9.55 -3.53
N ILE A 86 -36.21 -10.28 -3.05
CA ILE A 86 -35.33 -11.15 -3.86
C ILE A 86 -35.47 -12.57 -3.32
N PHE A 87 -35.74 -13.51 -4.24
CA PHE A 87 -35.98 -14.91 -3.91
C PHE A 87 -34.95 -15.80 -4.63
N THR A 88 -34.52 -16.87 -3.99
CA THR A 88 -33.63 -17.88 -4.56
C THR A 88 -34.37 -18.93 -5.39
N THR A 89 -35.70 -18.95 -5.29
CA THR A 89 -36.58 -19.86 -6.04
C THR A 89 -37.43 -19.07 -7.04
N ALA A 90 -37.59 -19.59 -8.25
CA ALA A 90 -38.46 -18.99 -9.24
C ALA A 90 -39.93 -19.22 -8.89
N PHE A 91 -40.65 -18.16 -8.59
CA PHE A 91 -42.10 -18.16 -8.36
C PHE A 91 -42.80 -17.52 -9.56
N THR A 92 -44.03 -17.99 -9.86
CA THR A 92 -44.95 -17.18 -10.68
C THR A 92 -45.63 -16.14 -9.77
N PRO A 93 -45.84 -14.92 -10.23
CA PRO A 93 -46.42 -13.84 -9.38
C PRO A 93 -47.83 -14.05 -8.85
N ASP A 94 -48.51 -15.05 -9.33
CA ASP A 94 -49.82 -15.51 -8.82
C ASP A 94 -49.69 -16.41 -7.57
N GLN A 95 -48.48 -16.85 -7.24
CA GLN A 95 -48.21 -17.55 -6.00
C GLN A 95 -47.92 -16.56 -4.88
N SER A 96 -48.45 -16.80 -3.69
CA SER A 96 -48.19 -15.95 -2.53
C SER A 96 -46.70 -16.10 -2.11
N CYS A 97 -45.90 -15.10 -2.39
CA CYS A 97 -44.56 -14.98 -1.87
C CYS A 97 -44.58 -14.26 -0.53
N SER A 98 -44.13 -14.89 0.54
CA SER A 98 -43.99 -14.26 1.84
C SER A 98 -42.58 -13.71 2.05
N SER A 99 -42.46 -12.68 2.89
CA SER A 99 -41.19 -12.12 3.31
C SER A 99 -40.26 -13.18 3.95
N GLU A 100 -40.83 -14.21 4.57
CA GLU A 100 -40.06 -15.32 5.18
C GLU A 100 -39.33 -16.20 4.14
N GLN A 101 -39.79 -16.20 2.89
CA GLN A 101 -39.21 -16.97 1.79
C GLN A 101 -38.17 -16.19 1.00
N ALA A 102 -38.06 -14.88 1.27
CA ALA A 102 -37.15 -14.00 0.57
C ALA A 102 -35.72 -14.12 1.08
N ALA A 103 -34.74 -14.13 0.19
CA ALA A 103 -33.34 -13.95 0.53
C ALA A 103 -33.06 -12.49 0.95
N LEU A 104 -33.86 -11.55 0.45
CA LEU A 104 -33.90 -10.15 0.85
C LEU A 104 -35.34 -9.67 0.76
N TRP A 105 -35.82 -8.99 1.80
CA TRP A 105 -37.11 -8.31 1.82
C TRP A 105 -36.96 -6.93 2.42
N LEU A 106 -37.46 -5.92 1.75
CA LEU A 106 -37.48 -4.52 2.18
C LEU A 106 -38.93 -4.00 2.06
N ASP A 107 -39.55 -3.74 3.19
CA ASP A 107 -40.90 -3.17 3.26
C ASP A 107 -40.91 -1.64 3.35
N PHE A 108 -39.75 -1.03 3.59
CA PHE A 108 -39.54 0.41 3.74
C PHE A 108 -40.36 1.06 4.86
N GLU A 109 -41.00 0.26 5.75
CA GLU A 109 -41.79 0.74 6.86
C GLU A 109 -40.97 1.07 8.12
N THR A 110 -39.79 0.45 8.22
CA THR A 110 -38.83 0.70 9.29
C THR A 110 -37.60 1.42 8.78
N GLU A 111 -37.20 2.50 9.46
CA GLU A 111 -35.86 3.05 9.28
C GLU A 111 -34.82 1.97 9.61
N THR A 112 -34.35 1.27 8.60
CA THR A 112 -33.24 0.36 8.79
C THR A 112 -31.95 1.16 8.84
N THR A 113 -31.28 1.17 9.99
CA THR A 113 -29.89 1.66 10.13
C THR A 113 -28.89 0.89 9.27
N LEU A 114 -29.33 -0.11 8.54
CA LEU A 114 -28.60 -0.89 7.55
C LEU A 114 -28.65 -0.29 6.14
N GLY A 115 -29.31 0.83 5.96
CA GLY A 115 -29.21 1.62 4.75
C GLY A 115 -27.81 2.21 4.62
N SER A 116 -26.85 1.39 4.25
CA SER A 116 -25.65 1.94 3.67
C SER A 116 -26.10 2.73 2.45
N PHE A 117 -26.11 4.02 2.57
CA PHE A 117 -26.15 4.92 1.44
C PHE A 117 -24.98 4.54 0.57
N PHE A 118 -25.23 3.69 -0.41
CA PHE A 118 -24.27 3.48 -1.47
C PHE A 118 -24.17 4.79 -2.22
N SER A 119 -23.23 5.59 -1.77
CA SER A 119 -22.89 6.78 -2.48
C SER A 119 -22.42 6.35 -3.85
N TYR A 120 -23.18 6.71 -4.81
CA TYR A 120 -22.90 6.66 -6.20
C TYR A 120 -21.53 7.27 -6.48
N GLY A 121 -20.61 6.53 -7.09
CA GLY A 121 -19.30 7.06 -7.41
C GLY A 121 -18.45 7.43 -6.21
N ILE A 122 -18.42 6.58 -5.19
CA ILE A 122 -17.61 6.82 -3.98
C ILE A 122 -16.19 7.25 -4.33
N GLY A 123 -15.53 6.54 -5.24
CA GLY A 123 -14.20 6.91 -5.69
C GLY A 123 -14.16 8.25 -6.41
N ALA A 124 -15.22 8.61 -7.14
CA ALA A 124 -15.31 9.84 -7.93
C ALA A 124 -15.69 11.09 -7.14
N ARG A 125 -16.29 10.93 -5.97
CA ARG A 125 -16.79 12.07 -5.16
C ARG A 125 -15.90 12.46 -4.01
N THR A 126 -14.82 11.75 -3.81
CA THR A 126 -13.85 12.01 -2.74
C THR A 126 -12.54 12.51 -3.27
N TYR A 127 -12.57 13.15 -4.41
CA TYR A 127 -11.42 13.84 -4.96
C TYR A 127 -10.94 14.95 -4.07
N GLY A 128 -9.67 15.15 -4.13
CA GLY A 128 -9.02 16.26 -3.51
C GLY A 128 -8.03 15.81 -2.46
N SER A 129 -7.58 16.76 -1.70
CA SER A 129 -6.55 16.61 -0.69
C SER A 129 -7.12 16.59 0.74
N ILE A 130 -8.45 16.53 0.85
CA ILE A 130 -9.20 16.56 2.12
C ILE A 130 -10.31 15.53 2.04
N TRP A 131 -10.41 14.68 3.07
CA TRP A 131 -11.50 13.71 3.22
C TRP A 131 -12.86 14.39 3.46
N PRO A 132 -13.99 13.71 3.23
CA PRO A 132 -15.33 14.25 3.49
C PRO A 132 -15.54 14.71 4.94
N ASP A 133 -14.88 14.09 5.91
CA ASP A 133 -14.87 14.48 7.32
C ASP A 133 -13.96 15.67 7.62
N ARG A 134 -13.32 16.24 6.58
CA ARG A 134 -12.37 17.36 6.61
C ARG A 134 -11.00 17.05 7.18
N THR A 135 -10.65 15.80 7.39
CA THR A 135 -9.28 15.40 7.67
C THR A 135 -8.39 15.54 6.43
N VAL A 136 -7.13 15.83 6.64
CA VAL A 136 -6.16 16.11 5.58
C VAL A 136 -5.66 14.81 4.97
N GLN A 137 -5.76 14.67 3.65
CA GLN A 137 -5.15 13.55 2.95
C GLN A 137 -3.63 13.74 2.79
N PRO A 138 -2.86 12.65 2.61
CA PRO A 138 -1.40 12.74 2.43
C PRO A 138 -0.96 13.69 1.31
N GLU A 139 -1.72 13.81 0.22
CA GLU A 139 -1.43 14.71 -0.91
C GLU A 139 -1.33 16.18 -0.51
N MET A 140 -2.08 16.60 0.50
CA MET A 140 -2.08 18.00 0.96
C MET A 140 -0.68 18.44 1.44
N TRP A 141 0.07 17.55 2.06
CA TRP A 141 1.43 17.85 2.52
C TRP A 141 2.36 18.11 1.34
N GLN A 142 2.23 17.33 0.27
CA GLN A 142 2.97 17.56 -0.96
C GLN A 142 2.53 18.85 -1.65
N MET A 143 1.22 19.13 -1.68
CA MET A 143 0.69 20.40 -2.23
C MET A 143 1.23 21.60 -1.43
N LYS A 144 1.15 21.56 -0.10
CA LYS A 144 1.69 22.59 0.79
C LYS A 144 3.18 22.87 0.49
N LYS A 145 3.98 21.81 0.34
CA LYS A 145 5.39 21.92 -0.03
C LYS A 145 5.58 22.56 -1.39
N SER A 146 4.79 22.20 -2.38
CA SER A 146 4.92 22.69 -3.76
C SER A 146 4.60 24.18 -3.89
N VAL A 147 3.67 24.69 -3.06
CA VAL A 147 3.23 26.10 -3.08
C VAL A 147 3.85 26.96 -1.97
N GLN A 148 4.79 26.43 -1.21
CA GLN A 148 5.41 27.16 -0.08
C GLN A 148 5.94 28.53 -0.51
N PRO A 149 5.78 29.59 0.33
CA PRO A 149 6.15 30.96 -0.03
C PRO A 149 7.64 31.24 0.01
N ILE A 150 8.40 30.44 0.74
CA ILE A 150 9.87 30.55 0.85
C ILE A 150 10.48 29.24 0.37
N SER A 151 11.51 29.33 -0.46
CA SER A 151 12.31 28.18 -0.89
C SER A 151 13.78 28.45 -0.61
N ILE A 152 14.47 27.45 -0.06
CA ILE A 152 15.89 27.54 0.32
C ILE A 152 16.66 26.43 -0.37
N SER A 153 17.78 26.77 -0.98
CA SER A 153 18.66 25.82 -1.66
C SER A 153 20.13 26.16 -1.41
N TRP A 154 21.04 25.19 -1.58
CA TRP A 154 22.46 25.44 -1.49
C TRP A 154 22.96 26.30 -2.66
N LEU A 155 23.80 27.28 -2.33
CA LEU A 155 24.77 27.89 -3.23
C LEU A 155 26.16 27.30 -3.02
N ASP A 156 26.54 27.09 -1.75
CA ASP A 156 27.81 26.50 -1.35
C ASP A 156 27.61 25.80 0.02
N ALA A 157 27.37 24.50 -0.02
CA ALA A 157 27.14 23.71 1.18
C ALA A 157 28.37 23.63 2.11
N GLY A 158 29.59 23.68 1.53
CA GLY A 158 30.84 23.61 2.30
C GLY A 158 31.03 24.83 3.21
N ASN A 159 30.64 26.01 2.75
CA ASN A 159 30.78 27.30 3.44
C ASN A 159 29.46 27.82 4.03
N GLY A 160 28.38 27.02 3.97
CA GLY A 160 27.09 27.36 4.54
C GLY A 160 26.32 28.50 3.81
N TRP A 161 26.58 28.69 2.51
CA TRP A 161 25.88 29.69 1.73
C TRP A 161 24.63 29.09 1.07
N ILE A 162 23.48 29.76 1.31
CA ILE A 162 22.18 29.40 0.74
C ILE A 162 21.64 30.51 -0.15
N GLU A 163 20.82 30.14 -1.13
CA GLU A 163 19.92 31.03 -1.83
C GLU A 163 18.54 30.93 -1.16
N VAL A 164 18.02 32.06 -0.75
CA VAL A 164 16.65 32.19 -0.25
C VAL A 164 15.82 32.85 -1.33
N TRP A 165 14.82 32.15 -1.82
CA TRP A 165 13.86 32.66 -2.80
C TRP A 165 12.52 32.94 -2.13
N ASN A 166 12.13 34.21 -2.06
CA ASN A 166 10.80 34.61 -1.64
C ASN A 166 9.86 34.52 -2.86
N ARG A 167 8.98 33.53 -2.84
CA ARG A 167 7.99 33.25 -3.89
C ARG A 167 6.66 33.99 -3.68
N SER A 168 6.50 34.68 -2.55
CA SER A 168 5.31 35.49 -2.28
C SER A 168 5.22 36.65 -3.26
N HIS A 169 4.02 36.99 -3.70
CA HIS A 169 3.78 38.11 -4.62
C HIS A 169 3.78 39.47 -3.91
N PHE A 170 3.38 39.53 -2.64
CA PHE A 170 3.15 40.76 -1.92
C PHE A 170 3.88 40.90 -0.60
N LEU A 171 4.25 39.77 0.05
CA LEU A 171 4.81 39.75 1.39
C LEU A 171 6.34 39.67 1.35
N ASN A 172 7.02 40.50 2.14
CA ASN A 172 8.44 40.33 2.43
C ASN A 172 8.68 39.08 3.28
N SER A 173 9.83 38.41 3.14
CA SER A 173 10.14 37.23 3.93
C SER A 173 10.23 37.50 5.44
N SER A 174 10.42 38.74 5.87
CA SER A 174 10.37 39.17 7.28
C SER A 174 9.01 38.94 7.95
N TYR A 175 7.97 38.74 7.16
CA TYR A 175 6.64 38.32 7.64
C TYR A 175 6.67 36.97 8.36
N TYR A 176 7.66 36.15 8.04
CA TYR A 176 7.87 34.84 8.63
C TYR A 176 9.05 34.86 9.59
N ARG A 177 9.06 33.90 10.54
CA ARG A 177 10.19 33.58 11.38
C ARG A 177 10.85 32.33 10.82
N THR A 178 12.12 32.40 10.39
CA THR A 178 12.83 31.25 9.82
C THR A 178 13.89 30.78 10.78
N LYS A 179 13.76 29.52 11.26
CA LYS A 179 14.75 28.81 12.03
C LYS A 179 15.49 27.80 11.15
N TRP A 180 16.71 27.48 11.55
CA TRP A 180 17.47 26.37 10.99
C TRP A 180 17.87 25.39 12.11
N PHE A 181 17.96 24.11 11.74
CA PHE A 181 18.34 23.01 12.63
C PHE A 181 19.40 22.18 11.92
N LEU A 182 20.59 22.07 12.52
CA LEU A 182 21.65 21.16 12.07
C LEU A 182 21.43 19.82 12.72
N GLU A 183 21.30 18.78 11.92
CA GLU A 183 20.94 17.42 12.35
C GLU A 183 22.03 16.41 11.94
N ALA A 184 22.27 15.44 12.82
CA ALA A 184 22.98 14.20 12.50
C ALA A 184 22.05 13.01 12.78
N ASP A 185 21.81 12.16 11.78
CA ASP A 185 20.92 10.99 11.87
C ASP A 185 19.56 11.29 12.53
N GLY A 186 18.97 12.45 12.19
CA GLY A 186 17.69 12.91 12.73
C GLY A 186 17.76 13.54 14.14
N THR A 187 18.93 13.63 14.74
CA THR A 187 19.13 14.29 16.05
C THR A 187 19.65 15.71 15.83
N VAL A 188 19.00 16.70 16.44
CA VAL A 188 19.42 18.10 16.35
C VAL A 188 20.69 18.32 17.17
N LEU A 189 21.74 18.85 16.53
CA LEU A 189 23.05 19.17 17.13
C LEU A 189 23.19 20.66 17.42
N ASP A 190 22.61 21.52 16.58
CA ASP A 190 22.69 22.98 16.70
C ASP A 190 21.47 23.60 16.03
N GLU A 191 21.06 24.79 16.48
CA GLU A 191 19.93 25.51 15.92
C GLU A 191 20.11 27.02 15.99
N GLY A 192 19.38 27.73 15.16
CA GLY A 192 19.38 29.18 15.20
C GLY A 192 18.28 29.83 14.39
N GLU A 193 18.24 31.14 14.35
CA GLU A 193 17.28 31.92 13.60
C GLU A 193 17.98 32.75 12.51
N LEU A 194 17.33 32.90 11.34
CA LEU A 194 17.77 33.76 10.25
C LEU A 194 16.84 34.97 10.15
N ASP A 195 17.41 36.18 10.21
CA ASP A 195 16.66 37.41 9.89
C ASP A 195 16.60 37.61 8.37
N LEU A 196 15.57 37.05 7.75
CA LEU A 196 15.37 37.10 6.33
C LEU A 196 14.52 38.31 5.94
N ARG A 197 15.06 39.18 5.05
CA ARG A 197 14.39 40.39 4.54
C ARG A 197 14.40 40.42 3.03
N VAL A 198 13.92 39.38 2.40
CA VAL A 198 13.88 39.20 0.95
C VAL A 198 12.57 39.77 0.41
N ALA A 199 12.67 40.71 -0.53
CA ALA A 199 11.50 41.30 -1.17
C ALA A 199 10.64 40.25 -1.93
N PRO A 200 9.35 40.56 -2.21
CA PRO A 200 8.51 39.70 -3.02
C PRO A 200 9.17 39.31 -4.34
N LEU A 201 8.98 38.06 -4.78
CA LEU A 201 9.50 37.50 -6.05
C LEU A 201 11.01 37.67 -6.25
N SER A 202 11.77 37.84 -5.16
CA SER A 202 13.20 38.12 -5.20
C SER A 202 14.00 37.00 -4.53
N LYS A 203 15.29 36.98 -4.81
CA LYS A 203 16.28 36.07 -4.23
C LYS A 203 17.34 36.81 -3.45
N ALA A 204 17.86 36.16 -2.42
CA ALA A 204 18.99 36.70 -1.65
C ALA A 204 19.97 35.56 -1.28
N LYS A 205 21.26 35.94 -1.24
CA LYS A 205 22.32 35.06 -0.73
C LYS A 205 22.47 35.30 0.77
N VAL A 206 22.40 34.24 1.55
CA VAL A 206 22.51 34.29 3.04
C VAL A 206 23.51 33.24 3.49
N GLN A 207 24.31 33.56 4.51
CA GLN A 207 25.19 32.59 5.15
C GLN A 207 24.59 32.12 6.46
N ILE A 208 24.59 30.80 6.69
CA ILE A 208 24.10 30.19 7.92
C ILE A 208 25.23 30.19 8.95
N PRO A 209 25.02 30.69 10.17
CA PRO A 209 26.06 30.80 11.17
C PRO A 209 26.28 29.52 12.00
N PHE A 210 26.20 28.34 11.40
CA PHE A 210 26.44 27.06 12.09
C PHE A 210 27.94 26.78 12.28
N LYS A 211 28.25 25.97 13.29
CA LYS A 211 29.60 25.43 13.48
C LYS A 211 29.63 23.98 13.00
N LYS A 212 30.64 23.63 12.21
CA LYS A 212 30.84 22.25 11.76
C LYS A 212 31.15 21.37 12.99
N PRO A 213 30.34 20.34 13.29
CA PRO A 213 30.58 19.43 14.40
C PRO A 213 31.74 18.47 14.11
N VAL A 214 32.14 17.71 15.12
CA VAL A 214 33.03 16.54 14.92
C VAL A 214 32.21 15.50 14.12
N ILE A 215 32.74 15.13 12.95
CA ILE A 215 32.04 14.21 12.05
C ILE A 215 32.08 12.78 12.62
N GLN A 216 30.92 12.24 12.89
CA GLN A 216 30.74 10.85 13.33
C GLN A 216 30.81 9.90 12.14
N ALA A 217 31.43 8.73 12.32
CA ALA A 217 31.54 7.74 11.27
C ALA A 217 30.17 7.14 10.89
N GLY A 218 29.83 7.20 9.61
CA GLY A 218 28.57 6.68 9.05
C GLY A 218 27.34 7.57 9.25
N ALA A 219 27.47 8.73 9.94
CA ALA A 219 26.35 9.64 10.15
C ALA A 219 26.02 10.49 8.92
N GLU A 220 24.75 10.73 8.69
CA GLU A 220 24.22 11.65 7.67
C GLU A 220 23.91 13.02 8.30
N TYR A 221 24.40 14.07 7.68
CA TYR A 221 24.22 15.44 8.18
C TYR A 221 23.26 16.22 7.28
N ARG A 222 22.30 16.93 7.89
CA ARG A 222 21.32 17.78 7.20
C ARG A 222 21.13 19.09 7.93
N ILE A 223 20.70 20.11 7.19
CA ILE A 223 20.12 21.33 7.76
C ILE A 223 18.66 21.39 7.33
N THR A 224 17.79 21.49 8.31
CA THR A 224 16.35 21.74 8.12
C THR A 224 16.04 23.20 8.41
N PHE A 225 15.38 23.88 7.48
CA PHE A 225 14.84 25.22 7.64
C PHE A 225 13.34 25.12 7.84
N SER A 226 12.83 25.91 8.80
CA SER A 226 11.40 26.01 9.08
C SER A 226 11.00 27.48 9.14
N SER A 227 10.11 27.90 8.24
CA SER A 227 9.55 29.25 8.22
C SER A 227 8.12 29.22 8.74
N THR A 228 7.87 29.96 9.82
CA THR A 228 6.59 29.99 10.54
C THR A 228 5.99 31.37 10.54
N LEU A 229 4.66 31.48 10.69
CA LEU A 229 3.99 32.76 10.91
C LEU A 229 4.50 33.41 12.21
N ARG A 230 4.90 34.69 12.14
CA ARG A 230 5.26 35.47 13.35
C ARG A 230 4.03 35.80 14.18
N ASN A 231 2.94 36.15 13.53
CA ASN A 231 1.69 36.57 14.16
C ASN A 231 0.57 35.59 13.81
N LYS A 232 -0.50 35.61 14.62
CA LYS A 232 -1.73 34.92 14.31
C LYS A 232 -2.40 35.57 13.10
N GLU A 233 -2.85 34.75 12.16
CA GLU A 233 -3.69 35.14 11.02
C GLU A 233 -5.11 34.60 11.19
N CYS A 234 -6.03 35.04 10.34
CA CYS A 234 -7.42 34.55 10.38
C CYS A 234 -7.53 33.05 10.06
N TRP A 235 -6.54 32.49 9.35
CA TRP A 235 -6.53 31.12 8.86
C TRP A 235 -5.55 30.19 9.61
N ALA A 236 -4.61 30.72 10.41
CA ALA A 236 -3.67 29.92 11.18
C ALA A 236 -3.09 30.67 12.40
N PRO A 237 -2.72 29.93 13.48
CA PRO A 237 -2.08 30.53 14.65
C PRO A 237 -0.65 31.01 14.36
N ALA A 238 -0.11 31.88 15.22
CA ALA A 238 1.32 32.16 15.24
C ALA A 238 2.11 30.84 15.44
N GLY A 239 3.28 30.73 14.79
CA GLY A 239 4.07 29.51 14.80
C GLY A 239 3.65 28.45 13.79
N PHE A 240 2.57 28.64 13.05
CA PHE A 240 2.19 27.72 11.97
C PHE A 240 3.26 27.68 10.88
N GLU A 241 3.81 26.48 10.57
CA GLU A 241 4.83 26.28 9.55
C GLU A 241 4.23 26.43 8.15
N VAL A 242 4.68 27.44 7.42
CA VAL A 242 4.23 27.75 6.05
C VAL A 242 5.19 27.22 4.99
N ALA A 243 6.46 27.06 5.33
CA ALA A 243 7.49 26.56 4.42
C ALA A 243 8.58 25.84 5.21
N TRP A 244 9.20 24.86 4.59
CA TRP A 244 10.39 24.21 5.09
C TRP A 244 11.25 23.71 3.94
N ASP A 245 12.57 23.63 4.15
CA ASP A 245 13.48 22.94 3.26
C ASP A 245 14.49 22.16 4.10
N GLN A 246 14.86 20.97 3.63
CA GLN A 246 15.87 20.14 4.27
C GLN A 246 16.96 19.84 3.25
N LEU A 247 18.18 20.21 3.57
CA LEU A 247 19.32 20.16 2.68
C LEU A 247 20.40 19.26 3.23
N GLU A 248 20.96 18.38 2.40
CA GLU A 248 22.07 17.50 2.79
C GLU A 248 23.38 18.27 2.85
N LEU A 249 24.24 17.92 3.82
CA LEU A 249 25.58 18.42 3.97
C LEU A 249 26.61 17.39 3.46
N PRO A 250 27.64 17.80 2.74
CA PRO A 250 28.61 16.91 2.15
C PRO A 250 29.65 16.40 3.16
N TRP A 251 29.22 16.19 4.39
CA TRP A 251 30.10 15.72 5.46
C TRP A 251 29.94 14.23 5.61
N HIS A 252 31.01 13.52 5.34
CA HIS A 252 31.04 12.07 5.41
C HIS A 252 32.34 11.60 6.07
N ARG A 253 32.22 10.59 6.91
CA ARG A 253 33.31 9.76 7.41
C ARG A 253 32.86 8.31 7.28
N GLU A 254 33.67 7.48 6.66
CA GLU A 254 33.34 6.06 6.51
C GLU A 254 33.08 5.40 7.87
N LYS A 255 32.09 4.53 7.91
CA LYS A 255 31.80 3.73 9.10
C LYS A 255 32.86 2.66 9.23
N GLU A 256 33.51 2.60 10.37
CA GLU A 256 34.42 1.51 10.69
C GLU A 256 33.63 0.20 10.75
N VAL A 257 34.19 -0.86 10.18
CA VAL A 257 33.58 -2.19 10.25
C VAL A 257 33.68 -2.65 11.71
N GLU A 258 32.54 -2.68 12.40
CA GLU A 258 32.48 -3.23 13.75
C GLU A 258 32.84 -4.73 13.68
N THR A 259 33.99 -5.10 14.21
CA THR A 259 34.33 -6.50 14.48
C THR A 259 33.58 -6.92 15.76
N VAL A 260 32.35 -7.34 15.62
CA VAL A 260 31.58 -7.89 16.74
C VAL A 260 32.17 -9.28 17.07
N SER A 261 32.67 -9.45 18.29
CA SER A 261 32.98 -10.78 18.84
C SER A 261 31.66 -11.53 18.99
N ILE A 262 31.42 -12.48 18.11
CA ILE A 262 30.13 -13.15 18.03
C ILE A 262 30.26 -14.55 18.65
N SER A 263 29.42 -14.85 19.64
CA SER A 263 29.25 -16.23 20.12
C SER A 263 28.89 -17.14 18.93
N PRO A 264 29.43 -18.36 18.85
CA PRO A 264 29.10 -19.25 17.75
C PRO A 264 27.62 -19.67 17.84
N VAL A 265 27.02 -19.90 16.66
CA VAL A 265 25.66 -20.50 16.56
C VAL A 265 25.74 -22.02 16.56
N SER A 266 24.67 -22.69 17.02
CA SER A 266 24.41 -24.07 16.72
C SER A 266 23.59 -24.18 15.42
N LEU A 267 23.95 -25.13 14.56
CA LEU A 267 23.20 -25.45 13.36
C LEU A 267 22.98 -26.96 13.32
N GLU A 268 21.73 -27.36 13.41
CA GLU A 268 21.29 -28.75 13.36
C GLU A 268 20.43 -28.97 12.12
N GLN A 269 20.74 -30.01 11.34
CA GLN A 269 19.97 -30.35 10.16
C GLN A 269 19.12 -31.59 10.38
N GLU A 270 17.81 -31.39 10.32
CA GLU A 270 16.82 -32.44 10.39
C GLU A 270 16.20 -32.70 9.01
N LYS A 271 15.39 -33.79 8.91
CA LYS A 271 14.67 -34.12 7.69
C LYS A 271 13.63 -33.02 7.39
N GLY A 272 13.98 -32.10 6.43
CA GLY A 272 13.09 -31.03 6.00
C GLY A 272 13.30 -29.69 6.69
N GLN A 273 14.03 -29.62 7.80
CA GLN A 273 14.26 -28.37 8.55
C GLN A 273 15.74 -28.17 8.89
N ILE A 274 16.10 -26.91 9.18
CA ILE A 274 17.38 -26.51 9.72
C ILE A 274 17.08 -25.69 10.98
N LEU A 275 17.60 -26.13 12.12
CA LEU A 275 17.48 -25.43 13.38
C LEU A 275 18.74 -24.60 13.61
N ILE A 276 18.58 -23.33 13.87
CA ILE A 276 19.68 -22.39 14.15
C ILE A 276 19.40 -21.77 15.51
N SER A 277 20.35 -21.88 16.43
CA SER A 277 20.19 -21.34 17.76
C SER A 277 21.45 -20.66 18.30
N GLY A 278 21.23 -19.65 19.11
CA GLY A 278 22.24 -18.94 19.89
C GLY A 278 21.75 -18.71 21.33
N THR A 279 22.35 -17.76 22.04
CA THR A 279 22.07 -17.54 23.47
C THR A 279 20.61 -17.14 23.71
N ASP A 280 20.09 -16.20 22.92
CA ASP A 280 18.77 -15.58 23.14
C ASP A 280 17.79 -15.87 21.99
N PHE A 281 18.15 -16.68 21.01
CA PHE A 281 17.31 -16.93 19.83
C PHE A 281 17.28 -18.39 19.40
N LYS A 282 16.19 -18.75 18.73
CA LYS A 282 16.00 -20.02 18.02
C LYS A 282 15.22 -19.77 16.75
N TYR A 283 15.82 -20.10 15.61
CA TYR A 283 15.19 -19.95 14.29
C TYR A 283 14.99 -21.31 13.64
N VAL A 284 13.92 -21.45 12.89
CA VAL A 284 13.59 -22.64 12.11
C VAL A 284 13.52 -22.27 10.63
N PHE A 285 14.37 -22.90 9.83
CA PHE A 285 14.36 -22.77 8.38
C PHE A 285 13.73 -24.03 7.77
N ASP A 286 12.71 -23.86 6.93
CA ASP A 286 12.03 -24.97 6.24
C ASP A 286 12.65 -25.14 4.84
N LYS A 287 13.22 -26.34 4.58
CA LYS A 287 13.88 -26.65 3.30
C LYS A 287 12.89 -26.76 2.14
N LYS A 288 11.63 -27.11 2.42
CA LYS A 288 10.59 -27.23 1.39
C LYS A 288 10.05 -25.87 0.96
N GLN A 289 9.98 -24.91 1.90
CA GLN A 289 9.58 -23.54 1.61
C GLN A 289 10.77 -22.65 1.24
N GLY A 290 12.00 -23.06 1.54
CA GLY A 290 13.22 -22.31 1.25
C GLY A 290 13.38 -21.03 2.06
N THR A 291 12.79 -20.94 3.25
CA THR A 291 12.78 -19.73 4.07
C THR A 291 12.67 -20.00 5.56
N LEU A 292 12.91 -18.99 6.38
CA LEU A 292 12.65 -19.01 7.82
C LEU A 292 11.14 -19.01 8.08
N ILE A 293 10.67 -20.00 8.84
CA ILE A 293 9.25 -20.15 9.23
C ILE A 293 9.00 -19.81 10.70
N SER A 294 10.04 -19.64 11.50
CA SER A 294 9.97 -19.23 12.90
C SER A 294 11.22 -18.46 13.28
N MET A 295 11.02 -17.37 13.97
CA MET A 295 12.08 -16.53 14.54
C MET A 295 11.75 -16.21 16.00
N ILE A 296 12.17 -17.08 16.90
CA ILE A 296 12.00 -16.89 18.33
C ILE A 296 13.20 -16.10 18.87
N TYR A 297 12.94 -14.98 19.53
CA TYR A 297 13.92 -14.18 20.26
C TYR A 297 13.43 -13.94 21.70
N LYS A 298 14.28 -14.28 22.69
CA LYS A 298 13.91 -14.21 24.11
C LYS A 298 12.55 -14.85 24.45
N ASN A 299 12.32 -16.05 23.91
CA ASN A 299 11.08 -16.84 24.04
C ASN A 299 9.83 -16.21 23.41
N SER A 300 9.98 -15.18 22.57
CA SER A 300 8.88 -14.57 21.83
C SER A 300 9.01 -14.86 20.35
N GLU A 301 7.96 -15.41 19.72
CA GLU A 301 7.90 -15.58 18.27
C GLU A 301 7.69 -14.22 17.60
N MET A 302 8.44 -13.96 16.52
CA MET A 302 8.39 -12.71 15.78
C MET A 302 7.59 -12.83 14.49
N LEU A 303 7.44 -14.03 13.95
CA LEU A 303 6.80 -14.28 12.67
C LEU A 303 5.45 -15.00 12.84
N LYS A 304 4.51 -14.66 11.95
CA LYS A 304 3.30 -15.48 11.66
C LYS A 304 3.41 -16.13 10.28
N GLU A 305 3.95 -15.40 9.30
CA GLU A 305 4.25 -15.95 7.98
C GLU A 305 5.66 -15.58 7.53
N PRO A 306 6.30 -16.47 6.77
CA PRO A 306 7.71 -16.34 6.39
C PRO A 306 7.98 -15.18 5.44
N LEU A 307 9.25 -14.74 5.46
CA LEU A 307 9.78 -13.77 4.52
C LEU A 307 9.82 -14.37 3.11
N LYS A 308 9.18 -13.71 2.15
CA LYS A 308 9.11 -14.12 0.74
C LYS A 308 9.33 -12.94 -0.19
N MET A 309 9.85 -13.22 -1.38
CA MET A 309 9.89 -12.26 -2.47
C MET A 309 8.47 -11.81 -2.84
N ASN A 310 8.31 -10.52 -3.09
CA ASN A 310 7.02 -9.92 -3.44
C ASN A 310 7.17 -8.85 -4.53
N VAL A 311 6.24 -8.89 -5.49
CA VAL A 311 6.08 -7.85 -6.51
C VAL A 311 4.64 -7.32 -6.56
N TRP A 312 3.80 -7.71 -5.60
CA TRP A 312 2.38 -7.40 -5.57
C TRP A 312 2.01 -6.42 -4.46
N ARG A 313 1.10 -5.52 -4.76
CA ARG A 313 0.33 -4.72 -3.79
C ARG A 313 -1.14 -4.71 -4.18
N ALA A 314 -2.03 -4.40 -3.25
CA ALA A 314 -3.40 -4.08 -3.60
C ALA A 314 -3.41 -2.86 -4.54
N PRO A 315 -3.91 -3.01 -5.78
CA PRO A 315 -3.79 -1.95 -6.78
C PRO A 315 -4.40 -0.63 -6.32
N LEU A 316 -3.67 0.45 -6.58
CA LEU A 316 -4.13 1.81 -6.30
C LEU A 316 -5.27 2.21 -7.25
N ALA A 317 -6.07 3.19 -6.86
CA ALA A 317 -7.16 3.70 -7.71
C ALA A 317 -6.67 4.13 -9.10
N ASN A 318 -5.45 4.66 -9.20
CA ASN A 318 -4.84 5.07 -10.47
C ASN A 318 -4.30 3.88 -11.31
N GLU A 319 -4.17 2.71 -10.73
CA GLU A 319 -3.77 1.47 -11.43
C GLU A 319 -4.96 0.67 -11.94
N GLN A 320 -6.16 0.90 -11.36
CA GLN A 320 -7.40 0.23 -11.72
C GLN A 320 -7.87 0.66 -13.12
N ASP A 321 -8.73 -0.17 -13.70
CA ASP A 321 -9.32 0.12 -15.01
C ASP A 321 -10.27 1.31 -14.94
N GLN A 322 -10.38 2.02 -16.07
CA GLN A 322 -11.35 3.09 -16.20
C GLN A 322 -12.77 2.56 -16.10
N TRP A 323 -13.67 3.41 -15.66
CA TRP A 323 -15.10 3.16 -15.71
C TRP A 323 -15.55 2.74 -17.10
N ASN A 324 -16.44 1.77 -17.17
CA ASN A 324 -16.91 1.13 -18.40
C ASN A 324 -15.85 0.34 -19.15
N SER A 325 -14.66 0.16 -18.65
CA SER A 325 -13.67 -0.71 -19.26
C SER A 325 -14.17 -2.17 -19.27
N ARG A 326 -14.03 -2.85 -20.41
CA ARG A 326 -14.30 -4.29 -20.47
C ARG A 326 -13.34 -5.08 -19.60
N ASN A 327 -12.13 -4.57 -19.42
CA ASN A 327 -11.08 -5.20 -18.62
C ASN A 327 -11.41 -5.16 -17.13
N ALA A 328 -11.98 -4.06 -16.63
CA ALA A 328 -12.41 -3.96 -15.24
C ALA A 328 -13.36 -5.10 -14.86
N ARG A 329 -14.27 -5.46 -15.76
CA ARG A 329 -15.23 -6.56 -15.56
C ARG A 329 -14.60 -7.95 -15.63
N SER A 330 -13.48 -8.08 -16.32
CA SER A 330 -12.82 -9.38 -16.55
C SER A 330 -11.79 -9.73 -15.51
N TYR A 331 -11.04 -8.74 -15.03
CA TYR A 331 -9.88 -8.95 -14.15
C TYR A 331 -10.00 -8.27 -12.79
N SER A 332 -10.70 -7.14 -12.72
CA SER A 332 -10.90 -6.41 -11.47
C SER A 332 -12.36 -6.00 -11.35
N TRP A 333 -12.91 -6.14 -10.16
CA TRP A 333 -14.25 -5.62 -9.81
C TRP A 333 -14.18 -4.22 -9.19
N LYS A 334 -12.98 -3.71 -8.96
CA LYS A 334 -12.77 -2.33 -8.56
C LYS A 334 -12.56 -1.47 -9.79
N GLU A 335 -13.24 -0.36 -9.83
CA GLU A 335 -13.10 0.64 -10.86
C GLU A 335 -12.32 1.84 -10.32
N GLY A 336 -11.60 2.48 -11.19
CA GLY A 336 -10.81 3.65 -10.89
C GLY A 336 -10.60 4.52 -12.11
N TYR A 337 -9.64 5.40 -12.05
CA TYR A 337 -9.27 6.29 -13.15
C TYR A 337 -7.99 5.86 -13.84
N GLY A 338 -7.58 4.65 -13.55
CA GLY A 338 -6.29 4.13 -13.91
C GLY A 338 -6.09 3.92 -15.39
N GLN A 339 -4.92 3.45 -15.67
CA GLN A 339 -4.38 3.27 -17.00
C GLN A 339 -4.47 1.82 -17.45
N GLN A 340 -5.36 1.07 -16.84
CA GLN A 340 -5.59 -0.34 -17.13
C GLN A 340 -4.40 -1.27 -16.81
N ILE A 341 -3.40 -0.78 -16.08
CA ILE A 341 -2.22 -1.59 -15.75
C ILE A 341 -2.60 -2.75 -14.80
N ALA A 342 -3.62 -2.58 -13.94
CA ALA A 342 -4.10 -3.65 -13.08
C ALA A 342 -4.59 -4.85 -13.89
N ALA A 343 -5.23 -4.64 -15.05
CA ALA A 343 -5.61 -5.73 -15.95
C ALA A 343 -4.38 -6.52 -16.45
N GLU A 344 -3.28 -5.82 -16.75
CA GLU A 344 -2.02 -6.45 -17.15
C GLU A 344 -1.40 -7.24 -15.99
N TYR A 345 -1.45 -6.70 -14.77
CA TYR A 345 -1.01 -7.40 -13.57
C TYR A 345 -1.75 -8.73 -13.36
N TYR A 346 -3.07 -8.71 -13.42
CA TYR A 346 -3.89 -9.92 -13.29
C TYR A 346 -3.71 -10.88 -14.46
N SER A 347 -3.64 -10.38 -15.70
CA SER A 347 -3.47 -11.23 -16.88
C SER A 347 -2.12 -11.93 -16.93
N THR A 348 -1.09 -11.33 -16.33
CA THR A 348 0.24 -11.94 -16.20
C THR A 348 0.37 -12.82 -14.96
N GLY A 349 -0.54 -12.66 -13.98
CA GLY A 349 -0.58 -13.49 -12.76
C GLY A 349 0.47 -13.13 -11.71
N ILE A 350 0.96 -11.87 -11.68
CA ILE A 350 1.90 -11.43 -10.65
C ILE A 350 1.24 -11.28 -9.27
N ASP A 351 -0.08 -11.25 -9.21
CA ASP A 351 -0.88 -11.28 -7.98
C ASP A 351 -0.84 -12.62 -7.23
N LYS A 352 -0.32 -13.67 -7.90
CA LYS A 352 -0.26 -15.06 -7.40
C LYS A 352 1.06 -15.69 -7.77
N LEU A 353 2.10 -15.38 -7.01
CA LEU A 353 3.40 -16.02 -7.21
C LEU A 353 3.42 -17.42 -6.58
N ASN A 354 3.92 -18.39 -7.33
CA ASN A 354 4.19 -19.74 -6.87
C ASN A 354 5.67 -19.90 -6.63
N HIS A 355 6.06 -20.16 -5.38
CA HIS A 355 7.44 -20.28 -4.94
C HIS A 355 7.92 -21.73 -4.96
N TYR A 356 9.03 -21.97 -5.66
CA TYR A 356 9.62 -23.30 -5.84
C TYR A 356 11.11 -23.28 -5.47
N PRO A 357 11.46 -23.60 -4.22
CA PRO A 357 12.86 -23.79 -3.86
C PRO A 357 13.47 -24.96 -4.66
N ILE A 358 14.58 -24.69 -5.32
CA ILE A 358 15.28 -25.63 -6.19
C ILE A 358 16.42 -26.31 -5.42
N SER A 359 17.15 -25.53 -4.62
CA SER A 359 18.21 -26.04 -3.75
C SER A 359 18.26 -25.26 -2.44
N VAL A 360 18.62 -25.96 -1.38
CA VAL A 360 18.87 -25.40 -0.05
C VAL A 360 20.10 -26.07 0.51
N ASP A 361 21.17 -25.29 0.71
CA ASP A 361 22.41 -25.74 1.31
C ASP A 361 22.69 -24.96 2.59
N ALA A 362 23.11 -25.66 3.65
CA ALA A 362 23.41 -25.04 4.93
C ALA A 362 24.71 -25.58 5.52
N GLN A 363 25.52 -24.66 6.06
CA GLN A 363 26.79 -25.01 6.71
C GLN A 363 27.18 -23.98 7.77
N LEU A 364 28.03 -24.38 8.70
CA LEU A 364 28.68 -23.45 9.62
C LEU A 364 29.98 -22.94 9.01
N ILE A 365 30.15 -21.62 8.99
CA ILE A 365 31.38 -20.96 8.54
C ILE A 365 31.75 -19.89 9.59
N GLU A 366 32.95 -19.98 10.14
CA GLU A 366 33.47 -18.99 11.11
C GLU A 366 32.50 -18.69 12.26
N GLY A 367 31.83 -19.72 12.78
CA GLY A 367 30.87 -19.59 13.88
C GLY A 367 29.52 -18.98 13.51
N LYS A 368 29.24 -18.78 12.21
CA LYS A 368 27.94 -18.31 11.69
C LYS A 368 27.26 -19.41 10.90
N ALA A 369 25.92 -19.41 10.90
CA ALA A 369 25.15 -20.26 10.01
C ALA A 369 25.01 -19.59 8.64
N LEU A 370 25.46 -20.28 7.59
CA LEU A 370 25.31 -19.87 6.21
C LEU A 370 24.30 -20.79 5.52
N ILE A 371 23.20 -20.19 4.99
CA ILE A 371 22.19 -20.93 4.23
C ILE A 371 22.07 -20.29 2.85
N ARG A 372 22.19 -21.08 1.80
CA ARG A 372 22.00 -20.65 0.42
C ARG A 372 20.76 -21.30 -0.16
N VAL A 373 19.95 -20.50 -0.82
CA VAL A 373 18.72 -20.94 -1.48
C VAL A 373 18.73 -20.44 -2.91
N ARG A 374 18.40 -21.33 -3.83
CA ARG A 374 17.97 -20.99 -5.18
C ARG A 374 16.49 -21.28 -5.31
N GLU A 375 15.70 -20.31 -5.72
CA GLU A 375 14.26 -20.42 -5.84
C GLU A 375 13.82 -19.91 -7.21
N ILE A 376 12.78 -20.53 -7.76
CA ILE A 376 12.05 -20.04 -8.93
C ILE A 376 10.66 -19.65 -8.48
N CYS A 377 10.29 -18.38 -8.72
CA CYS A 377 8.94 -17.88 -8.52
C CYS A 377 8.24 -17.77 -9.88
N LEU A 378 7.20 -18.56 -10.09
CA LEU A 378 6.38 -18.46 -11.29
C LEU A 378 5.16 -17.59 -11.05
N THR A 379 4.79 -16.79 -12.03
CA THR A 379 3.49 -16.08 -12.02
C THR A 379 2.34 -17.09 -12.06
N GLY A 380 1.19 -16.75 -11.45
CA GLY A 380 0.06 -17.66 -11.33
C GLY A 380 -0.49 -18.19 -12.67
N ASN A 381 -0.23 -17.48 -13.76
CA ASN A 381 -0.64 -17.87 -15.12
C ASN A 381 0.47 -18.57 -15.92
N SER A 382 1.57 -18.93 -15.27
CA SER A 382 2.64 -19.70 -15.94
C SER A 382 2.22 -21.15 -16.14
N ALA A 383 2.39 -21.63 -17.38
CA ALA A 383 2.01 -23.00 -17.78
C ALA A 383 3.06 -24.07 -17.51
N VAL A 384 4.12 -23.73 -16.78
CA VAL A 384 5.25 -24.65 -16.54
C VAL A 384 4.90 -25.63 -15.41
N GLU A 385 5.03 -26.92 -15.69
CA GLU A 385 4.91 -27.96 -14.66
C GLU A 385 6.16 -28.02 -13.77
N LYS A 386 5.99 -28.37 -12.49
CA LYS A 386 7.08 -28.46 -11.51
C LYS A 386 8.27 -29.32 -12.00
N LYS A 387 8.00 -30.40 -12.76
CA LYS A 387 9.04 -31.26 -13.33
C LYS A 387 9.96 -30.56 -14.33
N ASP A 388 9.46 -29.49 -14.97
CA ASP A 388 10.14 -28.75 -16.03
C ASP A 388 10.87 -27.48 -15.51
N LEU A 389 10.81 -27.23 -14.20
CA LEU A 389 11.45 -26.07 -13.57
C LEU A 389 13.00 -26.04 -13.74
N TYR A 390 13.59 -27.21 -14.02
CA TYR A 390 15.02 -27.32 -14.31
C TYR A 390 15.37 -26.82 -15.72
N ILE A 391 14.37 -26.66 -16.59
CA ILE A 391 14.48 -26.14 -17.95
C ILE A 391 13.96 -24.68 -17.95
N TRP A 392 14.41 -23.91 -16.99
CA TRP A 392 14.07 -22.51 -16.87
C TRP A 392 14.50 -21.75 -18.12
N GLY A 393 13.58 -21.14 -18.82
CA GLY A 393 13.86 -20.45 -20.07
C GLY A 393 12.70 -19.60 -20.57
N ALA A 394 12.76 -19.19 -21.83
CA ALA A 394 11.89 -18.18 -22.45
C ALA A 394 10.37 -18.47 -22.40
N GLN A 395 9.94 -19.66 -21.99
CA GLN A 395 8.53 -20.03 -21.89
C GLN A 395 7.95 -19.86 -20.47
N SER A 396 8.79 -19.61 -19.48
CA SER A 396 8.39 -19.42 -18.08
C SER A 396 8.33 -17.94 -17.74
N ASN A 397 7.25 -17.51 -17.11
CA ASN A 397 7.08 -16.12 -16.66
C ASN A 397 7.26 -16.07 -15.15
N GLY A 398 8.13 -15.19 -14.67
CA GLY A 398 8.37 -15.05 -13.25
C GLY A 398 9.75 -14.54 -12.90
N PHE A 399 10.35 -15.10 -11.84
CA PHE A 399 11.60 -14.60 -11.27
C PHE A 399 12.46 -15.75 -10.78
N GLU A 400 13.75 -15.65 -10.96
CA GLU A 400 14.74 -16.48 -10.28
C GLU A 400 15.31 -15.70 -9.10
N ASN A 401 15.32 -16.33 -7.93
CA ASN A 401 15.82 -15.76 -6.69
C ASN A 401 17.00 -16.56 -6.18
N MET A 402 18.04 -15.86 -5.73
CA MET A 402 19.15 -16.41 -4.98
C MET A 402 19.23 -15.72 -3.64
N TYR A 403 19.11 -16.48 -2.56
CA TYR A 403 19.21 -15.99 -1.20
C TYR A 403 20.46 -16.56 -0.54
N THR A 404 21.18 -15.71 0.17
CA THR A 404 22.26 -16.13 1.08
C THR A 404 21.99 -15.53 2.45
N TYR A 405 21.56 -16.37 3.39
CA TYR A 405 21.37 -16.00 4.79
C TYR A 405 22.67 -16.24 5.54
N MET A 406 23.15 -15.25 6.25
CA MET A 406 24.24 -15.36 7.21
C MET A 406 23.71 -14.99 8.58
N ILE A 407 23.64 -15.95 9.50
CA ILE A 407 23.04 -15.80 10.84
C ILE A 407 24.16 -15.85 11.86
N ALA A 408 24.26 -14.78 12.64
CA ALA A 408 25.30 -14.58 13.66
C ALA A 408 24.81 -14.99 15.06
N GLY A 409 25.73 -15.11 16.03
CA GLY A 409 25.42 -15.61 17.36
C GLY A 409 24.57 -14.69 18.23
N ASP A 410 24.37 -13.43 17.82
CA ASP A 410 23.43 -12.48 18.42
C ASP A 410 22.02 -12.57 17.79
N GLY A 411 21.82 -13.47 16.83
CA GLY A 411 20.57 -13.64 16.08
C GLY A 411 20.42 -12.69 14.90
N GLN A 412 21.38 -11.82 14.64
CA GLN A 412 21.34 -10.96 13.44
C GLN A 412 21.43 -11.80 12.18
N ILE A 413 20.56 -11.49 11.22
CA ILE A 413 20.56 -12.07 9.88
C ILE A 413 21.05 -11.03 8.90
N VAL A 414 22.05 -11.37 8.09
CA VAL A 414 22.40 -10.66 6.87
C VAL A 414 21.92 -11.50 5.70
N LEU A 415 20.91 -11.02 4.99
CA LEU A 415 20.33 -11.67 3.83
C LEU A 415 20.77 -10.96 2.56
N GLN A 416 21.59 -11.63 1.74
CA GLN A 416 21.84 -11.20 0.38
C GLN A 416 20.78 -11.81 -0.53
N HIS A 417 20.10 -10.97 -1.30
CA HIS A 417 19.07 -11.39 -2.24
C HIS A 417 19.38 -10.84 -3.63
N THR A 418 19.46 -11.76 -4.60
CA THR A 418 19.51 -11.45 -6.03
C THR A 418 18.24 -11.96 -6.69
N LEU A 419 17.59 -11.09 -7.44
CA LEU A 419 16.36 -11.35 -8.18
C LEU A 419 16.60 -11.07 -9.66
N LEU A 420 16.25 -12.04 -10.51
CA LEU A 420 16.35 -11.96 -11.96
C LEU A 420 14.98 -12.22 -12.60
N PRO A 421 14.41 -11.26 -13.34
CA PRO A 421 13.13 -11.46 -14.02
C PRO A 421 13.32 -12.33 -15.26
N GLN A 422 12.27 -13.09 -15.62
CA GLN A 422 12.25 -13.93 -16.82
C GLN A 422 10.88 -13.97 -17.49
N GLY A 423 10.92 -14.15 -18.81
CA GLY A 423 9.71 -14.29 -19.62
C GLY A 423 8.90 -13.01 -19.75
N LYS A 424 7.60 -13.16 -19.98
CA LYS A 424 6.68 -12.05 -20.16
C LYS A 424 6.14 -11.59 -18.80
N LEU A 425 6.51 -10.40 -18.40
CA LEU A 425 6.04 -9.70 -17.20
C LEU A 425 5.28 -8.43 -17.61
N PRO A 426 4.53 -7.79 -16.68
CA PRO A 426 3.90 -6.50 -16.93
C PRO A 426 4.93 -5.46 -17.38
N LEU A 427 4.45 -4.44 -18.09
CA LEU A 427 5.29 -3.34 -18.56
C LEU A 427 6.07 -2.67 -17.41
N TRP A 428 5.43 -2.52 -16.25
CA TRP A 428 6.10 -2.17 -14.98
C TRP A 428 5.44 -2.91 -13.82
N LEU A 429 6.13 -3.03 -12.71
CA LEU A 429 5.68 -3.72 -11.50
C LEU A 429 5.16 -2.72 -10.47
N PRO A 430 4.17 -3.06 -9.63
CA PRO A 430 3.72 -2.18 -8.56
C PRO A 430 4.76 -1.98 -7.47
N ARG A 431 5.54 -3.02 -7.17
CA ARG A 431 6.69 -3.00 -6.25
C ARG A 431 7.65 -4.13 -6.57
N VAL A 432 8.84 -4.08 -6.01
CA VAL A 432 9.80 -5.19 -5.93
C VAL A 432 10.43 -5.17 -4.55
N GLY A 433 10.36 -6.29 -3.84
CA GLY A 433 10.90 -6.39 -2.49
C GLY A 433 10.60 -7.73 -1.83
N MET A 434 10.46 -7.68 -0.52
CA MET A 434 10.12 -8.80 0.33
C MET A 434 8.86 -8.51 1.13
N THR A 435 8.10 -9.54 1.46
CA THR A 435 6.95 -9.46 2.37
C THR A 435 7.03 -10.55 3.43
N LEU A 436 6.52 -10.27 4.61
CA LEU A 436 6.37 -11.21 5.71
C LEU A 436 5.17 -10.81 6.56
N THR A 437 4.64 -11.73 7.35
CA THR A 437 3.65 -11.40 8.39
C THR A 437 4.32 -11.51 9.76
N LEU A 438 4.40 -10.38 10.45
CA LEU A 438 4.89 -10.30 11.82
C LEU A 438 3.80 -10.66 12.84
N ASP A 439 4.21 -11.06 14.03
CA ASP A 439 3.28 -11.21 15.14
C ASP A 439 2.57 -9.89 15.46
N GLU A 440 1.27 -9.93 15.75
CA GLU A 440 0.43 -8.73 15.96
C GLU A 440 0.90 -7.82 17.12
N ARG A 441 1.64 -8.37 18.10
CA ARG A 441 2.20 -7.61 19.22
C ARG A 441 3.26 -6.61 18.79
N LEU A 442 3.90 -6.81 17.62
CA LEU A 442 4.96 -5.95 17.09
C LEU A 442 4.39 -4.70 16.40
N ASN A 443 3.40 -4.08 17.00
CA ASN A 443 2.64 -2.99 16.40
C ASN A 443 3.23 -1.59 16.61
N GLN A 444 4.31 -1.46 17.42
CA GLN A 444 5.03 -0.20 17.58
C GLN A 444 6.04 -0.03 16.45
N VAL A 445 5.96 1.06 15.73
CA VAL A 445 6.78 1.34 14.56
C VAL A 445 7.66 2.55 14.81
N GLU A 446 8.96 2.39 14.67
CA GLU A 446 9.93 3.50 14.68
C GLU A 446 10.76 3.41 13.40
N TRP A 447 10.92 4.53 12.67
CA TRP A 447 11.73 4.52 11.45
C TRP A 447 12.55 5.77 11.27
N TYR A 448 13.71 5.64 10.61
CA TYR A 448 14.51 6.73 10.11
C TYR A 448 14.37 6.81 8.59
N GLY A 449 13.57 7.75 8.12
CA GLY A 449 13.19 7.91 6.73
C GLY A 449 12.27 9.12 6.54
N ARG A 450 11.50 9.15 5.44
CA ARG A 450 10.51 10.20 5.22
C ARG A 450 9.24 9.96 6.03
N GLY A 451 8.69 11.06 6.55
CA GLY A 451 7.48 10.96 7.36
C GLY A 451 6.97 12.33 7.86
N PRO A 452 6.04 12.29 8.84
CA PRO A 452 5.45 11.09 9.42
C PRO A 452 4.37 10.42 8.57
N GLN A 453 3.72 11.16 7.63
CA GLN A 453 2.61 10.65 6.84
C GLN A 453 3.08 9.78 5.70
N GLU A 454 2.12 9.07 5.10
CA GLU A 454 2.30 8.29 3.88
C GLU A 454 2.92 9.12 2.76
N ASN A 455 3.89 8.53 2.07
CA ASN A 455 4.54 9.15 0.94
C ASN A 455 5.00 8.09 -0.07
N TYR A 456 5.00 8.44 -1.36
CA TYR A 456 5.38 7.57 -2.47
C TYR A 456 6.49 8.21 -3.31
N PRO A 457 7.21 7.46 -4.13
CA PRO A 457 8.36 7.98 -4.90
C PRO A 457 8.08 9.26 -5.70
N ASP A 458 6.89 9.40 -6.26
CA ASP A 458 6.44 10.58 -7.00
C ASP A 458 5.76 11.65 -6.13
N ARG A 459 5.63 11.40 -4.83
CA ARG A 459 4.97 12.26 -3.85
C ARG A 459 5.72 12.17 -2.51
N LYS A 460 7.01 12.51 -2.50
CA LYS A 460 7.87 12.40 -1.31
C LYS A 460 8.58 13.67 -0.89
N THR A 461 8.67 14.67 -1.77
CA THR A 461 9.38 15.91 -1.45
C THR A 461 8.66 16.79 -0.42
N GLY A 462 7.39 16.50 -0.16
CA GLY A 462 6.58 17.12 0.89
C GLY A 462 6.88 16.63 2.31
N TYR A 463 7.82 15.69 2.49
CA TYR A 463 8.07 15.00 3.76
C TYR A 463 9.55 15.06 4.13
N LYS A 464 9.82 15.45 5.39
CA LYS A 464 11.18 15.53 5.93
C LYS A 464 11.74 14.14 6.21
N ILE A 465 13.05 13.99 6.10
CA ILE A 465 13.77 12.81 6.62
C ILE A 465 14.00 13.06 8.11
N GLY A 466 13.65 12.08 8.93
CA GLY A 466 13.78 12.16 10.39
C GLY A 466 13.49 10.82 11.03
N ILE A 467 13.57 10.79 12.36
CA ILE A 467 13.14 9.64 13.17
C ILE A 467 11.69 9.87 13.58
N TYR A 468 10.82 8.95 13.23
CA TYR A 468 9.39 9.01 13.51
C TYR A 468 8.92 7.76 14.24
N ARG A 469 7.83 7.91 14.98
CA ARG A 469 7.16 6.84 15.71
C ARG A 469 5.67 6.85 15.42
N SER A 470 5.10 5.65 15.35
CA SER A 470 3.66 5.43 15.16
C SER A 470 3.29 4.05 15.67
N THR A 471 2.01 3.73 15.63
CA THR A 471 1.53 2.35 15.66
C THR A 471 1.10 1.93 14.25
N VAL A 472 1.02 0.63 14.01
CA VAL A 472 0.51 0.10 12.72
C VAL A 472 -0.90 0.61 12.44
N ASP A 473 -1.74 0.71 13.48
CA ASP A 473 -3.11 1.22 13.36
C ASP A 473 -3.15 2.72 13.01
N ASP A 474 -2.29 3.54 13.61
CA ASP A 474 -2.22 4.98 13.34
C ASP A 474 -1.60 5.30 11.97
N MET A 475 -0.98 4.32 11.32
CA MET A 475 -0.48 4.46 9.94
C MET A 475 -1.58 4.22 8.90
N TYR A 476 -2.81 3.92 9.31
CA TYR A 476 -3.93 3.67 8.42
C TYR A 476 -4.35 4.94 7.67
N GLU A 477 -4.47 4.82 6.34
CA GLU A 477 -5.07 5.85 5.49
C GLU A 477 -6.44 5.35 5.00
N PRO A 478 -7.54 6.03 5.38
CA PRO A 478 -8.89 5.54 5.14
C PRO A 478 -9.38 5.78 3.71
N TYR A 479 -8.63 5.31 2.73
CA TYR A 479 -9.07 5.34 1.34
C TYR A 479 -10.45 4.67 1.21
N LEU A 480 -11.43 5.36 0.65
CA LEU A 480 -12.81 4.89 0.59
C LEU A 480 -12.97 3.60 -0.19
N ILE A 481 -12.19 3.45 -1.24
CA ILE A 481 -11.98 2.16 -1.90
C ILE A 481 -10.65 1.63 -1.39
N PRO A 482 -10.64 0.58 -0.57
CA PRO A 482 -9.41 0.03 -0.01
C PRO A 482 -8.38 -0.29 -1.08
N GLN A 483 -7.14 0.05 -0.81
CA GLN A 483 -5.99 -0.13 -1.69
C GLN A 483 -4.72 -0.27 -0.84
N ASP A 484 -3.56 -0.47 -1.46
CA ASP A 484 -2.28 -0.34 -0.76
C ASP A 484 -2.13 1.06 -0.16
N TYR A 485 -1.60 1.16 1.06
CA TYR A 485 -1.47 2.41 1.78
C TYR A 485 -0.29 2.40 2.75
N GLY A 486 -0.02 3.54 3.33
CA GLY A 486 0.90 3.66 4.46
C GLY A 486 2.38 3.58 4.08
N LEU A 487 2.74 3.71 2.79
CA LEU A 487 4.13 3.64 2.38
C LEU A 487 4.97 4.75 3.01
N ARG A 488 6.17 4.40 3.47
CA ARG A 488 7.24 5.32 3.91
C ARG A 488 8.45 5.10 3.02
N THR A 489 9.01 6.17 2.46
CA THR A 489 10.12 6.07 1.50
C THR A 489 11.45 6.52 2.08
N ASP A 490 12.53 6.19 1.38
CA ASP A 490 13.92 6.61 1.69
C ASP A 490 14.33 6.23 3.12
N ASN A 491 13.97 5.01 3.58
CA ASN A 491 14.29 4.57 4.92
C ASN A 491 15.73 4.04 5.03
N ARG A 492 16.36 4.29 6.17
CA ARG A 492 17.66 3.76 6.57
C ARG A 492 17.46 2.51 7.41
N TRP A 493 16.50 2.58 8.31
CA TRP A 493 16.06 1.47 9.14
C TRP A 493 14.60 1.65 9.56
N VAL A 494 13.98 0.56 9.95
CA VAL A 494 12.66 0.51 10.60
C VAL A 494 12.69 -0.54 11.70
N ARG A 495 12.06 -0.24 12.82
CA ARG A 495 11.87 -1.10 13.98
C ARG A 495 10.40 -1.43 14.14
N MET A 496 10.12 -2.71 14.32
CA MET A 496 8.82 -3.24 14.68
C MET A 496 8.94 -3.89 16.04
N THR A 497 8.30 -3.33 17.07
CA THR A 497 8.43 -3.80 18.45
C THR A 497 7.09 -3.96 19.13
N ASP A 498 7.09 -4.73 20.21
CA ASP A 498 5.99 -4.72 21.16
C ASP A 498 6.05 -3.45 22.04
N GLU A 499 5.04 -3.24 22.89
CA GLU A 499 4.97 -2.12 23.83
C GLU A 499 6.16 -2.06 24.82
N GLN A 500 6.81 -3.19 25.06
CA GLN A 500 7.98 -3.28 25.95
C GLN A 500 9.30 -3.03 25.21
N GLY A 501 9.27 -2.86 23.89
CA GLY A 501 10.46 -2.60 23.06
C GLY A 501 11.21 -3.86 22.63
N LEU A 502 10.61 -5.05 22.70
CA LEU A 502 11.15 -6.27 22.14
C LEU A 502 10.66 -6.44 20.68
N GLY A 503 11.55 -6.73 19.75
CA GLY A 503 11.16 -6.88 18.35
C GLY A 503 12.32 -7.01 17.38
N LEU A 504 12.12 -6.49 16.17
CA LEU A 504 13.06 -6.58 15.06
C LEU A 504 13.36 -5.19 14.47
N GLU A 505 14.62 -4.98 14.11
CA GLU A 505 15.08 -3.86 13.32
C GLU A 505 15.46 -4.37 11.92
N PHE A 506 14.96 -3.68 10.89
CA PHE A 506 15.25 -3.96 9.50
C PHE A 506 16.03 -2.79 8.88
N SER A 507 17.08 -3.09 8.14
CA SER A 507 17.84 -2.11 7.37
C SER A 507 18.36 -2.75 6.08
N MET A 508 18.77 -1.91 5.13
CA MET A 508 19.36 -2.38 3.86
C MET A 508 20.63 -1.59 3.52
N ASN A 509 21.43 -2.15 2.61
CA ASN A 509 22.60 -1.49 2.07
C ASN A 509 22.29 -0.28 1.16
N LYS A 510 21.01 -0.07 0.83
CA LYS A 510 20.46 1.08 0.09
C LYS A 510 19.18 1.52 0.75
N PHE A 511 18.77 2.77 0.51
CA PHE A 511 17.47 3.23 0.95
C PHE A 511 16.36 2.33 0.40
N PHE A 512 15.37 2.09 1.24
CA PHE A 512 14.25 1.22 0.94
C PHE A 512 12.92 1.88 1.34
N ASN A 513 11.84 1.30 0.86
CA ASN A 513 10.52 1.70 1.27
C ASN A 513 9.88 0.60 2.12
N PHE A 514 8.98 0.96 3.03
CA PHE A 514 8.20 -0.02 3.77
C PHE A 514 6.76 0.46 3.96
N ASN A 515 5.87 -0.48 4.15
CA ASN A 515 4.58 -0.27 4.79
C ASN A 515 4.22 -1.46 5.69
N ALA A 516 3.34 -1.19 6.65
CA ALA A 516 2.84 -2.17 7.60
C ALA A 516 1.34 -1.94 7.83
N TYR A 517 0.55 -3.01 7.81
CA TYR A 517 -0.89 -2.93 8.03
C TYR A 517 -1.46 -4.23 8.61
N PRO A 518 -2.57 -4.13 9.39
CA PRO A 518 -3.16 -5.30 10.05
C PRO A 518 -4.11 -6.10 9.14
N TYR A 519 -4.01 -5.93 7.84
CA TYR A 519 -4.83 -6.61 6.83
C TYR A 519 -3.96 -7.47 5.93
N SER A 520 -4.52 -8.53 5.36
CA SER A 520 -3.84 -9.22 4.27
C SER A 520 -3.92 -8.38 2.99
N THR A 521 -2.90 -8.50 2.13
CA THR A 521 -2.92 -7.86 0.81
C THR A 521 -4.12 -8.34 -0.03
N ASP A 522 -4.54 -9.58 0.15
CA ASP A 522 -5.74 -10.14 -0.52
C ASP A 522 -7.03 -9.45 -0.06
N ASN A 523 -7.18 -9.19 1.26
CA ASN A 523 -8.33 -8.47 1.78
C ASN A 523 -8.36 -7.02 1.26
N LEU A 524 -7.23 -6.30 1.29
CA LEU A 524 -7.13 -4.96 0.69
C LEU A 524 -7.45 -4.97 -0.81
N THR A 525 -7.04 -6.01 -1.53
CA THR A 525 -7.30 -6.17 -2.96
C THR A 525 -8.79 -6.39 -3.23
N LYS A 526 -9.48 -7.19 -2.43
CA LYS A 526 -10.87 -7.61 -2.65
C LYS A 526 -11.90 -6.66 -2.06
N ALA A 527 -11.59 -6.01 -0.95
CA ALA A 527 -12.53 -5.11 -0.27
C ALA A 527 -12.89 -3.92 -1.18
N MET A 528 -14.18 -3.69 -1.38
CA MET A 528 -14.74 -2.57 -2.13
C MET A 528 -14.97 -1.35 -1.24
N TYR A 529 -15.14 -1.57 0.06
CA TYR A 529 -15.46 -0.56 1.06
C TYR A 529 -14.68 -0.82 2.33
N THR A 530 -14.42 0.22 3.09
CA THR A 530 -13.64 0.15 4.34
C THR A 530 -14.23 -0.80 5.37
N TYR A 531 -15.55 -0.93 5.46
CA TYR A 531 -16.21 -1.86 6.38
C TYR A 531 -16.01 -3.35 6.04
N GLN A 532 -15.50 -3.66 4.85
CA GLN A 532 -15.15 -5.04 4.44
C GLN A 532 -13.71 -5.41 4.80
N LEU A 533 -12.96 -4.45 5.34
CA LEU A 533 -11.62 -4.72 5.83
C LEU A 533 -11.69 -5.54 7.13
N GLN A 534 -10.97 -6.64 7.17
CA GLN A 534 -10.92 -7.54 8.31
C GLN A 534 -9.46 -7.67 8.77
N LYS A 535 -9.19 -7.25 10.00
CA LYS A 535 -7.88 -7.44 10.60
C LYS A 535 -7.55 -8.94 10.67
N GLN A 536 -6.34 -9.29 10.31
CA GLN A 536 -5.80 -10.64 10.43
C GLN A 536 -5.05 -10.81 11.76
N ASP A 537 -4.75 -12.05 12.11
CA ASP A 537 -3.83 -12.39 13.20
C ASP A 537 -2.38 -12.18 12.73
N GLY A 538 -1.91 -10.95 12.80
CA GLY A 538 -0.58 -10.54 12.40
C GLY A 538 -0.55 -9.25 11.59
N ILE A 539 0.65 -8.77 11.35
CA ILE A 539 0.94 -7.54 10.62
C ILE A 539 1.60 -7.89 9.30
N THR A 540 0.93 -7.60 8.18
CA THR A 540 1.60 -7.63 6.87
C THR A 540 2.65 -6.54 6.84
N PHE A 541 3.90 -6.92 6.63
CA PHE A 541 5.03 -6.01 6.60
C PHE A 541 5.79 -6.18 5.28
N ASN A 542 5.88 -5.10 4.51
CA ASN A 542 6.56 -5.07 3.23
C ASN A 542 7.85 -4.26 3.31
N LEU A 543 8.91 -4.80 2.75
CA LEU A 543 10.24 -4.22 2.61
C LEU A 543 10.57 -4.11 1.13
N ASP A 544 10.39 -2.93 0.55
CA ASP A 544 10.52 -2.75 -0.90
C ASP A 544 11.88 -2.19 -1.29
N TYR A 545 12.50 -2.80 -2.27
CA TYR A 545 13.69 -2.28 -2.97
C TYR A 545 13.34 -1.10 -3.85
N ALA A 546 12.16 -1.17 -4.44
CA ALA A 546 11.56 -0.13 -5.26
C ALA A 546 10.03 -0.27 -5.26
N THR A 547 9.33 0.86 -5.35
CA THR A 547 7.87 0.94 -5.40
C THR A 547 7.48 1.93 -6.49
N THR A 548 6.53 1.55 -7.34
CA THR A 548 5.96 2.46 -8.35
C THR A 548 5.16 3.56 -7.65
N GLY A 549 5.28 4.78 -8.15
CA GLY A 549 4.53 5.92 -7.65
C GLY A 549 3.01 5.76 -7.76
N VAL A 550 2.27 6.73 -7.23
CA VAL A 550 0.80 6.73 -7.26
C VAL A 550 0.23 7.28 -8.56
N GLY A 551 0.98 8.12 -9.28
CA GLY A 551 0.49 8.81 -10.48
C GLY A 551 -0.59 9.83 -10.18
N CYS A 552 -1.37 10.18 -11.20
CA CYS A 552 -2.54 11.04 -11.05
C CYS A 552 -3.73 10.49 -11.85
N THR A 553 -4.91 10.95 -11.50
CA THR A 553 -6.16 10.66 -12.22
C THR A 553 -6.00 10.95 -13.71
N ALA A 554 -6.43 10.06 -14.57
CA ALA A 554 -6.37 10.16 -16.04
C ALA A 554 -4.96 10.17 -16.66
N ARG A 555 -3.88 10.08 -15.90
CA ARG A 555 -2.50 10.01 -16.41
C ARG A 555 -1.72 8.89 -15.73
N ALA A 556 -0.86 8.23 -16.51
CA ALA A 556 0.08 7.25 -15.95
C ALA A 556 1.07 7.94 -15.00
N VAL A 557 1.65 7.15 -14.13
CA VAL A 557 2.89 7.49 -13.43
C VAL A 557 3.97 7.86 -14.46
N PHE A 558 4.74 8.91 -14.20
CA PHE A 558 5.89 9.22 -15.05
C PHE A 558 6.90 8.07 -15.05
N ASP A 559 7.60 7.89 -16.17
CA ASP A 559 8.55 6.77 -16.35
C ASP A 559 9.64 6.73 -15.27
N SER A 560 10.06 7.87 -14.76
CA SER A 560 11.04 8.00 -13.67
C SER A 560 10.56 7.41 -12.34
N TYR A 561 9.26 7.17 -12.18
CA TYR A 561 8.64 6.62 -10.97
C TYR A 561 8.03 5.23 -11.19
N LYS A 562 8.26 4.61 -12.33
CA LYS A 562 7.86 3.24 -12.62
C LYS A 562 8.96 2.26 -12.23
N VAL A 563 8.57 1.13 -11.69
CA VAL A 563 9.47 0.01 -11.39
C VAL A 563 9.41 -0.98 -12.54
N TYR A 564 10.43 -0.94 -13.40
CA TYR A 564 10.51 -1.88 -14.52
C TYR A 564 11.02 -3.24 -14.04
N PRO A 565 10.56 -4.36 -14.66
CA PRO A 565 11.19 -5.65 -14.46
C PRO A 565 12.69 -5.58 -14.77
N GLY A 566 13.52 -5.92 -13.80
CA GLY A 566 14.97 -5.82 -13.90
C GLY A 566 15.66 -6.69 -12.86
N ALA A 567 16.99 -6.78 -12.94
CA ALA A 567 17.78 -7.42 -11.92
C ALA A 567 17.90 -6.54 -10.67
N TYR A 568 17.68 -7.12 -9.50
CA TYR A 568 17.84 -6.46 -8.21
C TYR A 568 18.82 -7.24 -7.35
N GLU A 569 19.71 -6.52 -6.70
CA GLU A 569 20.62 -7.07 -5.69
C GLU A 569 20.54 -6.20 -4.45
N ARG A 570 20.24 -6.83 -3.30
CA ARG A 570 20.08 -6.15 -2.01
C ARG A 570 20.69 -6.98 -0.88
N GLU A 571 21.25 -6.26 0.06
CA GLU A 571 21.57 -6.80 1.39
C GLU A 571 20.55 -6.26 2.38
N ILE A 572 19.84 -7.18 3.04
CA ILE A 572 18.85 -6.89 4.07
C ILE A 572 19.45 -7.35 5.40
N ARG A 573 19.40 -6.51 6.41
CA ARG A 573 19.78 -6.87 7.78
C ARG A 573 18.53 -6.93 8.62
N ILE A 574 18.35 -8.04 9.32
CA ILE A 574 17.27 -8.27 10.27
C ILE A 574 17.93 -8.52 11.63
N LYS A 575 17.72 -7.60 12.55
CA LYS A 575 18.35 -7.65 13.86
C LYS A 575 17.29 -7.76 14.95
N PRO A 576 17.31 -8.82 15.77
CA PRO A 576 16.48 -8.84 16.96
C PRO A 576 16.96 -7.78 17.95
N ILE A 577 16.03 -7.04 18.53
CA ILE A 577 16.31 -5.91 19.43
C ILE A 577 15.51 -6.02 20.73
N ASP A 578 16.08 -5.46 21.79
CA ASP A 578 15.43 -5.27 23.07
C ASP A 578 15.79 -3.89 23.62
N LEU A 579 14.90 -2.92 23.40
CA LEU A 579 15.11 -1.53 23.76
C LEU A 579 15.07 -1.29 25.28
N ARG A 580 14.54 -2.22 26.09
CA ARG A 580 14.56 -2.14 27.55
C ARG A 580 15.97 -2.06 28.12
N LYS A 581 16.95 -2.65 27.42
CA LYS A 581 18.36 -2.65 27.82
C LYS A 581 19.11 -1.37 27.46
N GLN A 582 18.52 -0.47 26.69
CA GLN A 582 19.17 0.80 26.26
C GLN A 582 18.81 2.00 27.13
N SER A 583 17.97 1.79 28.14
CA SER A 583 17.52 2.87 29.07
C SER A 583 18.40 3.04 30.33
N HIS A 584 19.62 2.53 30.31
CA HIS A 584 20.55 2.65 31.45
C HIS A 584 21.89 3.28 31.05
#